data_01a495974a95e7a4c4f401bb6f8f350a
#
_entry.id   01a495974a95e7a4c4f401bb6f8f350a
#
_cell.length_a   1.000
_cell.length_b   1.000
_cell.length_c   1.000
_cell.angle_alpha   90.00
_cell.angle_beta   90.00
_cell.angle_gamma   90.00
#
_symmetry.space_group_name_H-M   'P 1'
#
loop_
_entity.id
_entity.type
_entity.pdbx_description
1 polymer ?
#
loop_
_entity_poly.entity_id
_entity_poly.type
_entity_poly.pdbx_seq_one_letter_code
_entity_poly.pdbx_strand_id
1 'polypeptide(L)'
;MLDIFDRLKGMEGPLEQYRRKAEGYFMFPELEGEIGPRMKFHGREYITWSLNNYLGLANHPEVRKADADAAAQWGMAYPMGARMMSGQTKYHRELEQRLAAFEKKESAYLLNYGYQGMVSIIDS
;
A
#
# COMPACT_ATOMS: atom_id res chain seq x y z
N MET A 1 27.75 -5.48 -25.56
CA MET A 1 26.28 -5.70 -25.46
C MET A 1 25.75 -4.66 -24.50
N LEU A 2 24.87 -3.77 -24.95
CA LEU A 2 24.25 -2.77 -24.06
C LEU A 2 23.39 -3.52 -23.04
N ASP A 3 23.51 -3.18 -21.76
CA ASP A 3 22.64 -3.72 -20.73
C ASP A 3 21.22 -3.14 -20.81
N ILE A 4 20.30 -3.66 -20.02
CA ILE A 4 18.91 -3.22 -20.03
C ILE A 4 18.76 -1.74 -19.64
N PHE A 5 19.60 -1.27 -18.72
CA PHE A 5 19.58 0.12 -18.26
C PHE A 5 20.07 1.09 -19.34
N ASP A 6 21.09 0.71 -20.11
CA ASP A 6 21.57 1.48 -21.26
C ASP A 6 20.52 1.59 -22.36
N ARG A 7 19.75 0.52 -22.57
CA ARG A 7 18.60 0.53 -23.49
C ARG A 7 17.49 1.49 -23.03
N LEU A 8 17.24 1.56 -21.73
CA LEU A 8 16.16 2.38 -21.17
C LEU A 8 16.52 3.86 -21.09
N LYS A 9 17.79 4.23 -20.99
CA LYS A 9 18.26 5.64 -20.91
C LYS A 9 17.80 6.53 -22.06
N GLY A 10 17.57 5.97 -23.23
CA GLY A 10 17.13 6.71 -24.44
C GLY A 10 15.67 6.52 -24.80
N MET A 11 14.91 5.74 -24.04
CA MET A 11 13.50 5.45 -24.34
C MET A 11 12.58 6.44 -23.64
N GLU A 12 11.87 7.24 -24.44
CA GLU A 12 10.77 8.05 -23.91
C GLU A 12 9.52 7.18 -23.77
N GLY A 13 9.22 6.78 -22.56
CA GLY A 13 7.95 6.11 -22.25
C GLY A 13 6.76 7.09 -22.30
N PRO A 14 5.52 6.57 -22.29
CA PRO A 14 4.32 7.40 -22.31
C PRO A 14 4.26 8.41 -21.15
N LEU A 15 4.80 8.04 -19.97
CA LEU A 15 4.85 8.91 -18.79
C LEU A 15 5.82 10.09 -18.98
N GLU A 16 6.93 9.91 -19.67
CA GLU A 16 7.88 10.98 -19.95
C GLU A 16 7.29 12.02 -20.91
N GLN A 17 6.58 11.56 -21.95
CA GLN A 17 5.85 12.44 -22.86
C GLN A 17 4.76 13.23 -22.11
N TYR A 18 4.07 12.56 -21.18
CA TYR A 18 3.07 13.21 -20.35
C TYR A 18 3.69 14.26 -19.43
N ARG A 19 4.81 13.95 -18.78
CA ARG A 19 5.57 14.87 -17.93
C ARG A 19 5.97 16.16 -18.67
N ARG A 20 6.38 16.06 -19.92
CA ARG A 20 6.75 17.21 -20.74
C ARG A 20 5.57 18.08 -21.15
N LYS A 21 4.39 17.49 -21.31
CA LYS A 21 3.18 18.17 -21.79
C LYS A 21 2.32 18.73 -20.64
N ALA A 22 2.36 18.10 -19.49
CA ALA A 22 1.56 18.49 -18.33
C ALA A 22 2.39 19.36 -17.39
N GLU A 23 2.16 20.66 -17.41
CA GLU A 23 2.78 21.62 -16.51
C GLU A 23 2.51 21.21 -15.04
N GLY A 24 3.59 21.23 -14.23
CA GLY A 24 3.50 20.88 -12.82
C GLY A 24 3.32 19.40 -12.50
N TYR A 25 3.40 18.50 -13.48
CA TYR A 25 3.38 17.06 -13.22
C TYR A 25 4.73 16.58 -12.69
N PHE A 26 4.70 16.01 -11.50
CA PHE A 26 5.86 15.42 -10.84
C PHE A 26 5.69 13.90 -10.74
N MET A 27 6.62 13.18 -11.36
CA MET A 27 6.71 11.74 -11.22
C MET A 27 7.53 11.41 -9.97
N PHE A 28 6.98 10.58 -9.08
CA PHE A 28 7.61 10.25 -7.80
C PHE A 28 7.93 11.48 -6.92
N PRO A 29 6.94 12.30 -6.53
CA PRO A 29 7.18 13.46 -5.68
C PRO A 29 7.68 13.01 -4.31
N GLU A 30 8.79 13.59 -3.85
CA GLU A 30 9.32 13.37 -2.51
C GLU A 30 8.51 14.18 -1.50
N LEU A 31 7.58 13.51 -0.83
CA LEU A 31 6.76 14.13 0.20
C LEU A 31 7.43 14.00 1.56
N GLU A 32 7.38 15.06 2.35
CA GLU A 32 7.99 15.15 3.68
C GLU A 32 6.93 15.28 4.77
N GLY A 33 7.24 14.72 5.94
CA GLY A 33 6.42 14.79 7.14
C GLY A 33 5.57 13.54 7.36
N GLU A 34 4.68 13.60 8.33
CA GLU A 34 3.72 12.51 8.60
C GLU A 34 2.66 12.44 7.51
N ILE A 35 2.20 11.22 7.24
CA ILE A 35 1.10 10.98 6.30
C ILE A 35 -0.15 11.75 6.78
N GLY A 36 -0.67 12.64 5.93
CA GLY A 36 -1.83 13.44 6.30
C GLY A 36 -2.39 14.25 5.15
N PRO A 37 -3.49 14.98 5.39
CA PRO A 37 -4.13 15.80 4.36
C PRO A 37 -3.26 16.98 3.90
N ARG A 38 -2.21 17.28 4.66
CA ARG A 38 -1.21 18.30 4.33
C ARG A 38 0.17 17.72 4.53
N MET A 39 1.01 17.82 3.49
CA MET A 39 2.39 17.37 3.52
C MET A 39 3.28 18.41 2.84
N LYS A 40 4.56 18.35 3.11
CA LYS A 40 5.51 19.25 2.44
C LYS A 40 6.06 18.63 1.17
N PHE A 41 6.29 19.48 0.18
CA PHE A 41 6.96 19.17 -1.07
C PHE A 41 7.78 20.37 -1.49
N HIS A 42 9.09 20.18 -1.74
CA HIS A 42 10.04 21.29 -1.98
C HIS A 42 9.95 22.40 -0.94
N GLY A 43 9.89 22.02 0.34
CA GLY A 43 9.86 22.97 1.47
C GLY A 43 8.56 23.77 1.64
N ARG A 44 7.52 23.51 0.80
CA ARG A 44 6.21 24.16 0.89
C ARG A 44 5.14 23.16 1.28
N GLU A 45 4.15 23.60 2.03
CA GLU A 45 3.00 22.78 2.40
C GLU A 45 1.96 22.76 1.27
N TYR A 46 1.47 21.55 0.97
CA TYR A 46 0.43 21.30 -0.02
C TYR A 46 -0.68 20.41 0.54
N ILE A 47 -1.88 20.55 0.02
CA ILE A 47 -2.97 19.60 0.26
C ILE A 47 -2.68 18.34 -0.54
N THR A 48 -2.67 17.19 0.14
CA THR A 48 -2.31 15.91 -0.46
C THR A 48 -3.58 15.12 -0.82
N TRP A 49 -3.80 14.92 -2.12
CA TRP A 49 -4.96 14.21 -2.66
C TRP A 49 -4.65 12.77 -3.08
N SER A 50 -3.38 12.36 -3.02
CA SER A 50 -2.90 11.09 -3.57
C SER A 50 -2.76 9.96 -2.56
N LEU A 51 -3.18 10.16 -1.32
CA LEU A 51 -3.04 9.16 -0.26
C LEU A 51 -4.26 8.25 -0.15
N ASN A 52 -4.00 6.96 0.09
CA ASN A 52 -5.03 5.97 0.36
C ASN A 52 -5.42 5.91 1.86
N ASN A 53 -5.35 7.04 2.55
CA ASN A 53 -5.70 7.18 3.96
C ASN A 53 -7.12 7.73 4.14
N TYR A 54 -8.09 7.12 3.50
CA TYR A 54 -9.47 7.63 3.38
C TYR A 54 -10.16 7.87 4.71
N LEU A 55 -9.89 7.05 5.73
CA LEU A 55 -10.48 7.16 7.06
C LEU A 55 -9.55 7.86 8.07
N GLY A 56 -8.37 8.31 7.65
CA GLY A 56 -7.40 8.95 8.55
C GLY A 56 -6.77 8.01 9.58
N LEU A 57 -6.87 6.70 9.40
CA LEU A 57 -6.45 5.72 10.40
C LEU A 57 -4.93 5.49 10.44
N ALA A 58 -4.19 5.88 9.40
CA ALA A 58 -2.74 5.65 9.34
C ALA A 58 -1.98 6.27 10.53
N ASN A 59 -2.45 7.40 11.07
CA ASN A 59 -1.86 8.08 12.22
C ASN A 59 -2.71 7.97 13.49
N HIS A 60 -3.77 7.18 13.48
CA HIS A 60 -4.60 7.00 14.67
C HIS A 60 -3.78 6.36 15.80
N PRO A 61 -3.74 6.95 17.01
CA PRO A 61 -2.85 6.49 18.08
C PRO A 61 -3.04 5.01 18.45
N GLU A 62 -4.27 4.54 18.51
CA GLU A 62 -4.57 3.14 18.84
C GLU A 62 -4.13 2.18 17.73
N VAL A 63 -4.29 2.57 16.46
CA VAL A 63 -3.85 1.76 15.30
C VAL A 63 -2.32 1.67 15.28
N ARG A 64 -1.63 2.79 15.44
CA ARG A 64 -0.15 2.82 15.52
C ARG A 64 0.36 2.01 16.70
N LYS A 65 -0.30 2.12 17.86
CA LYS A 65 0.08 1.34 19.05
C LYS A 65 -0.10 -0.15 18.81
N ALA A 66 -1.23 -0.58 18.26
CA ALA A 66 -1.49 -1.99 17.97
C ALA A 66 -0.46 -2.59 17.00
N ASP A 67 -0.06 -1.83 15.97
CA ASP A 67 0.97 -2.23 15.01
C ASP A 67 2.35 -2.36 15.69
N ALA A 68 2.74 -1.36 16.49
CA ALA A 68 4.00 -1.38 17.23
C ALA A 68 4.07 -2.53 18.25
N ASP A 69 2.99 -2.77 18.99
CA ASP A 69 2.89 -3.87 19.97
C ASP A 69 2.99 -5.23 19.25
N ALA A 70 2.32 -5.39 18.10
CA ALA A 70 2.38 -6.61 17.30
C ALA A 70 3.81 -6.85 16.76
N ALA A 71 4.44 -5.81 16.23
CA ALA A 71 5.83 -5.90 15.75
C ALA A 71 6.81 -6.26 16.87
N ALA A 72 6.64 -5.69 18.07
CA ALA A 72 7.48 -6.00 19.24
C ALA A 72 7.28 -7.44 19.71
N GLN A 73 6.07 -7.97 19.65
CA GLN A 73 5.75 -9.31 20.15
C GLN A 73 6.09 -10.42 19.14
N TRP A 74 5.85 -10.18 17.85
CA TRP A 74 5.84 -11.22 16.82
C TRP A 74 6.91 -11.01 15.74
N GLY A 75 7.61 -9.90 15.76
CA GLY A 75 8.49 -9.48 14.69
C GLY A 75 7.71 -8.84 13.53
N MET A 76 8.46 -8.26 12.61
CA MET A 76 7.89 -7.60 11.44
C MET A 76 7.38 -8.64 10.42
N ALA A 77 6.21 -8.35 9.84
CA ALA A 77 5.62 -9.17 8.78
C ALA A 77 5.50 -10.68 9.13
N TYR A 78 5.06 -10.97 10.34
CA TYR A 78 4.82 -12.36 10.79
C TYR A 78 3.63 -13.01 10.04
N PRO A 79 3.77 -14.22 9.49
CA PRO A 79 4.91 -15.15 9.51
C PRO A 79 5.94 -14.95 8.38
N MET A 80 5.99 -13.80 7.74
CA MET A 80 6.96 -13.41 6.70
C MET A 80 7.00 -14.35 5.49
N GLY A 81 5.85 -14.63 4.92
CA GLY A 81 5.73 -15.43 3.71
C GLY A 81 4.30 -15.61 3.26
N ALA A 82 4.11 -16.30 2.12
CA ALA A 82 2.79 -16.61 1.62
C ALA A 82 2.04 -17.53 2.60
N ARG A 83 0.75 -17.27 2.83
CA ARG A 83 -0.09 -18.06 3.75
C ARG A 83 -0.06 -19.56 3.49
N MET A 84 0.00 -19.95 2.22
CA MET A 84 0.05 -21.36 1.81
C MET A 84 1.33 -22.04 2.26
N MET A 85 2.48 -21.34 2.21
CA MET A 85 3.79 -21.93 2.48
C MET A 85 4.26 -21.67 3.92
N SER A 86 4.09 -20.46 4.42
CA SER A 86 4.57 -20.05 5.74
C SER A 86 3.55 -20.21 6.86
N GLY A 87 2.32 -20.59 6.48
CA GLY A 87 1.22 -20.80 7.42
C GLY A 87 0.36 -19.56 7.63
N GLN A 88 -0.73 -19.79 8.33
CA GLN A 88 -1.73 -18.81 8.70
C GLN A 88 -1.67 -18.59 10.22
N THR A 89 -1.74 -17.34 10.66
CA THR A 89 -1.80 -17.02 12.08
C THR A 89 -3.24 -16.97 12.58
N LYS A 90 -3.41 -17.01 13.91
CA LYS A 90 -4.72 -16.77 14.53
C LYS A 90 -5.31 -15.41 14.18
N TYR A 91 -4.46 -14.40 13.95
CA TYR A 91 -4.87 -13.03 13.59
C TYR A 91 -5.52 -12.94 12.22
N HIS A 92 -5.03 -13.70 11.23
CA HIS A 92 -5.70 -13.80 9.93
C HIS A 92 -7.13 -14.29 10.09
N ARG A 93 -7.31 -15.37 10.85
CA ARG A 93 -8.64 -15.96 11.08
C ARG A 93 -9.57 -15.02 11.85
N GLU A 94 -9.06 -14.40 12.90
CA GLU A 94 -9.82 -13.46 13.71
C GLU A 94 -10.24 -12.22 12.89
N LEU A 95 -9.35 -11.69 12.06
CA LEU A 95 -9.65 -10.57 11.17
C LEU A 95 -10.72 -10.96 10.14
N GLU A 96 -10.59 -12.12 9.51
CA GLU A 96 -11.58 -12.64 8.56
C GLU A 96 -12.96 -12.79 9.21
N GLN A 97 -13.03 -13.33 10.41
CA GLN A 97 -14.29 -13.45 11.16
C GLN A 97 -14.91 -12.08 11.48
N ARG A 98 -14.09 -11.12 11.92
CA ARG A 98 -14.56 -9.76 12.23
C ARG A 98 -15.02 -9.02 10.97
N LEU A 99 -14.32 -9.16 9.87
CA LEU A 99 -14.72 -8.58 8.58
C LEU A 99 -16.01 -9.20 8.06
N ALA A 100 -16.15 -10.52 8.11
CA ALA A 100 -17.38 -11.20 7.73
C ALA A 100 -18.58 -10.72 8.57
N ALA A 101 -18.43 -10.61 9.87
CA ALA A 101 -19.46 -10.08 10.76
C ALA A 101 -19.81 -8.62 10.48
N PHE A 102 -18.81 -7.78 10.24
CA PHE A 102 -19.00 -6.35 9.91
C PHE A 102 -19.77 -6.18 8.59
N GLU A 103 -19.39 -6.92 7.57
CA GLU A 103 -20.02 -6.90 6.23
C GLU A 103 -21.33 -7.73 6.17
N LYS A 104 -21.72 -8.38 7.27
CA LYS A 104 -22.90 -9.26 7.34
C LYS A 104 -22.86 -10.36 6.28
N LYS A 105 -21.70 -10.97 6.10
CA LYS A 105 -21.44 -12.09 5.19
C LYS A 105 -21.11 -13.35 5.99
N GLU A 106 -21.30 -14.51 5.35
CA GLU A 106 -21.00 -15.81 5.97
C GLU A 106 -19.50 -15.99 6.23
N SER A 107 -18.67 -15.48 5.33
CA SER A 107 -17.22 -15.59 5.41
C SER A 107 -16.51 -14.40 4.75
N ALA A 108 -15.26 -14.23 5.08
CA ALA A 108 -14.34 -13.30 4.42
C ALA A 108 -12.99 -14.00 4.22
N TYR A 109 -12.28 -13.64 3.19
CA TYR A 109 -10.94 -14.10 2.91
C TYR A 109 -10.01 -12.91 2.69
N LEU A 110 -8.93 -12.87 3.45
CA LEU A 110 -7.97 -11.78 3.43
C LEU A 110 -6.93 -12.00 2.31
N LEU A 111 -6.81 -11.02 1.43
CA LEU A 111 -5.80 -10.97 0.38
C LEU A 111 -4.90 -9.75 0.59
N ASN A 112 -3.60 -9.90 0.29
CA ASN A 112 -2.63 -8.84 0.54
C ASN A 112 -2.74 -7.67 -0.46
N TYR A 113 -3.14 -7.97 -1.71
CA TYR A 113 -3.18 -6.99 -2.79
C TYR A 113 -4.54 -7.03 -3.50
N GLY A 114 -5.20 -5.89 -3.60
CA GLY A 114 -6.51 -5.78 -4.24
C GLY A 114 -6.50 -6.22 -5.70
N TYR A 115 -5.52 -5.78 -6.48
CA TYR A 115 -5.38 -6.19 -7.89
C TYR A 115 -5.23 -7.69 -8.05
N GLN A 116 -4.31 -8.30 -7.30
CA GLN A 116 -4.08 -9.74 -7.34
C GLN A 116 -5.30 -10.52 -6.85
N GLY A 117 -5.98 -9.99 -5.83
CA GLY A 117 -7.22 -10.57 -5.33
C GLY A 117 -8.31 -10.63 -6.39
N MET A 118 -8.53 -9.52 -7.10
CA MET A 118 -9.52 -9.46 -8.18
C MET A 118 -9.18 -10.41 -9.33
N VAL A 119 -7.92 -10.45 -9.76
CA VAL A 119 -7.48 -11.39 -10.80
C VAL A 119 -7.72 -12.83 -10.36
N SER A 120 -7.33 -13.20 -9.14
CA SER A 120 -7.50 -14.57 -8.64
C SER A 120 -8.97 -14.98 -8.51
N ILE A 121 -9.86 -14.07 -8.12
CA ILE A 121 -11.30 -14.37 -8.00
C ILE A 121 -11.95 -14.54 -9.37
N ILE A 122 -11.54 -13.77 -10.37
CA ILE A 122 -12.11 -13.83 -11.72
C ILE A 122 -11.62 -15.08 -12.47
N ASP A 123 -10.38 -15.49 -12.21
CA ASP A 123 -9.75 -16.65 -12.88
C ASP A 123 -10.07 -17.99 -12.20
N SER A 124 -10.73 -18.00 -11.05
CA SER A 124 -11.13 -19.20 -10.32
C SER A 124 -12.55 -19.62 -10.67
#